data_ee8f154780ff40a5c9133a6173bdb099
#
_entry.id   ee8f154780ff40a5c9133a6173bdb099
#
_cell.length_a   1.000
_cell.length_b   1.000
_cell.length_c   1.000
_cell.angle_alpha   90.00
_cell.angle_beta   90.00
_cell.angle_gamma   90.00
#
_symmetry.space_group_name_H-M   'P 1'
#
loop_
_entity.id
_entity.type
_entity.pdbx_description
1 polymer ?
#
loop_
_entity_poly.entity_id
_entity_poly.type
_entity_poly.pdbx_seq_one_letter_code
_entity_poly.pdbx_strand_id
1 'polypeptide(L)'
;MEFRPVRLEDKAAIERFTRPSSICNCDLAFANMYCWEGTYRNAWCVEEGFLLIRFYIDGSHHIGYMQPLGEGDFTHLIPRLEADARAAGQPLRISGLTPEGAAAVRRAHPEFGIWRNRDYEDYVYRADDLRNLTGRRYQPKRNHINRFEAAYDYRYEELTPALAPECMRLEREWRAGHDSHAAELTAEQRAMQRAFDHFGELELRGGAL
;
A
#
# COMPACT_ATOMS: atom_id res chain seq x y z
N MET A 1 -5.66 22.15 -7.68
CA MET A 1 -4.73 21.19 -7.04
C MET A 1 -3.71 20.75 -8.08
N GLU A 2 -2.45 20.67 -7.71
CA GLU A 2 -1.38 20.24 -8.63
C GLU A 2 -0.74 18.96 -8.08
N PHE A 3 -1.19 17.82 -8.61
CA PHE A 3 -0.64 16.51 -8.26
C PHE A 3 0.68 16.28 -8.97
N ARG A 4 1.69 15.83 -8.24
CA ARG A 4 3.00 15.44 -8.77
C ARG A 4 3.33 13.98 -8.44
N PRO A 5 4.05 13.25 -9.30
CA PRO A 5 4.43 11.86 -9.03
C PRO A 5 5.20 11.72 -7.72
N VAL A 6 5.00 10.58 -7.04
CA VAL A 6 5.77 10.27 -5.82
C VAL A 6 7.23 9.98 -6.20
N ARG A 7 8.15 10.72 -5.58
CA ARG A 7 9.60 10.57 -5.74
C ARG A 7 10.27 10.30 -4.41
N LEU A 8 11.49 9.78 -4.44
CA LEU A 8 12.24 9.41 -3.23
C LEU A 8 12.45 10.60 -2.28
N GLU A 9 12.74 11.77 -2.82
CA GLU A 9 12.90 13.02 -2.07
C GLU A 9 11.63 13.49 -1.35
N ASP A 10 10.46 12.98 -1.74
CA ASP A 10 9.17 13.34 -1.12
C ASP A 10 8.91 12.62 0.22
N LYS A 11 9.76 11.64 0.58
CA LYS A 11 9.56 10.78 1.75
C LYS A 11 9.22 11.57 3.01
N ALA A 12 10.06 12.51 3.39
CA ALA A 12 9.84 13.28 4.62
C ALA A 12 8.55 14.11 4.59
N ALA A 13 8.20 14.66 3.42
CA ALA A 13 7.00 15.47 3.27
C ALA A 13 5.72 14.64 3.36
N ILE A 14 5.70 13.44 2.77
CA ILE A 14 4.57 12.52 2.81
C ILE A 14 4.45 11.88 4.20
N GLU A 15 5.55 11.38 4.77
CA GLU A 15 5.58 10.72 6.08
C GLU A 15 5.15 11.63 7.23
N ARG A 16 5.28 12.94 7.11
CA ARG A 16 4.73 13.90 8.07
C ARG A 16 3.21 13.74 8.28
N PHE A 17 2.48 13.26 7.27
CA PHE A 17 1.04 12.99 7.34
C PHE A 17 0.74 11.53 7.63
N THR A 18 1.51 10.59 7.04
CA THR A 18 1.17 9.16 7.12
C THR A 18 1.63 8.53 8.43
N ARG A 19 2.79 8.92 8.99
CA ARG A 19 3.30 8.35 10.26
C ARG A 19 2.41 8.64 11.48
N PRO A 20 1.87 9.86 11.68
CA PRO A 20 0.98 10.12 12.81
C PRO A 20 -0.45 9.61 12.58
N SER A 21 -0.80 9.19 11.37
CA SER A 21 -2.12 8.68 11.05
C SER A 21 -2.42 7.37 11.78
N SER A 22 -3.62 7.25 12.32
CA SER A 22 -4.12 6.00 12.90
C SER A 22 -4.71 5.04 11.85
N ILE A 23 -4.71 5.41 10.58
CA ILE A 23 -5.26 4.59 9.50
C ILE A 23 -4.29 3.45 9.20
N CYS A 24 -4.73 2.22 9.49
CA CYS A 24 -3.99 1.01 9.18
C CYS A 24 -4.28 0.56 7.75
N ASN A 25 -3.54 1.13 6.80
CA ASN A 25 -3.61 0.79 5.38
C ASN A 25 -2.17 0.74 4.83
N CYS A 26 -1.79 -0.39 4.22
CA CYS A 26 -0.44 -0.61 3.71
C CYS A 26 -0.09 0.35 2.56
N ASP A 27 -1.08 0.83 1.79
CA ASP A 27 -0.87 1.78 0.69
C ASP A 27 -0.43 3.17 1.17
N LEU A 28 -0.60 3.46 2.47
CA LEU A 28 -0.11 4.70 3.10
C LEU A 28 1.36 4.61 3.53
N ALA A 29 2.00 3.45 3.43
CA ALA A 29 3.44 3.34 3.63
C ALA A 29 4.18 3.98 2.45
N PHE A 30 5.11 4.93 2.74
CA PHE A 30 5.84 5.62 1.68
C PHE A 30 6.57 4.66 0.73
N ALA A 31 7.18 3.60 1.30
CA ALA A 31 7.86 2.58 0.49
C ALA A 31 6.91 1.93 -0.52
N ASN A 32 5.66 1.66 -0.12
CA ASN A 32 4.65 1.09 -1.00
C ASN A 32 4.29 2.08 -2.12
N MET A 33 3.96 3.34 -1.76
CA MET A 33 3.66 4.38 -2.75
C MET A 33 4.78 4.55 -3.77
N TYR A 34 6.04 4.54 -3.30
CA TYR A 34 7.22 4.73 -4.15
C TYR A 34 7.48 3.51 -5.04
N CYS A 35 7.52 2.29 -4.47
CA CYS A 35 7.85 1.09 -5.22
C CYS A 35 6.82 0.78 -6.32
N TRP A 36 5.54 1.03 -6.06
CA TRP A 36 4.45 0.79 -6.99
C TRP A 36 4.07 1.98 -7.86
N GLU A 37 4.81 3.10 -7.78
CA GLU A 37 4.51 4.30 -8.56
C GLU A 37 4.45 4.03 -10.07
N GLY A 38 5.36 3.21 -10.59
CA GLY A 38 5.38 2.85 -12.02
C GLY A 38 4.16 2.06 -12.50
N THR A 39 3.41 1.43 -11.59
CA THR A 39 2.18 0.68 -11.88
C THR A 39 0.93 1.53 -11.64
N TYR A 40 0.82 2.11 -10.44
CA TYR A 40 -0.37 2.86 -10.03
C TYR A 40 -0.25 4.36 -10.28
N ARG A 41 0.91 4.83 -10.77
CA ARG A 41 1.17 6.26 -11.06
C ARG A 41 0.80 7.14 -9.86
N ASN A 42 1.22 6.72 -8.68
CA ASN A 42 0.95 7.41 -7.43
C ASN A 42 1.42 8.87 -7.53
N ALA A 43 0.50 9.79 -7.30
CA ALA A 43 0.76 11.21 -7.29
C ALA A 43 0.18 11.85 -6.04
N TRP A 44 0.79 12.93 -5.58
CA TRP A 44 0.41 13.57 -4.34
C TRP A 44 0.45 15.10 -4.43
N CYS A 45 -0.30 15.74 -3.56
CA CYS A 45 -0.19 17.17 -3.25
C CYS A 45 -0.64 17.41 -1.80
N VAL A 46 -0.39 18.62 -1.32
CA VAL A 46 -0.96 19.09 -0.05
C VAL A 46 -1.91 20.23 -0.34
N GLU A 47 -3.11 20.14 0.19
CA GLU A 47 -4.17 21.14 0.04
C GLU A 47 -4.81 21.40 1.40
N GLU A 48 -4.83 22.65 1.81
CA GLU A 48 -5.45 23.09 3.09
C GLU A 48 -5.02 22.26 4.32
N GLY A 49 -3.74 21.84 4.36
CA GLY A 49 -3.19 21.04 5.46
C GLY A 49 -3.46 19.53 5.36
N PHE A 50 -4.04 19.05 4.26
CA PHE A 50 -4.26 17.63 4.01
C PHE A 50 -3.34 17.12 2.91
N LEU A 51 -2.76 15.94 3.12
CA LEU A 51 -2.14 15.15 2.08
C LEU A 51 -3.22 14.49 1.24
N LEU A 52 -3.18 14.73 -0.05
CA LEU A 52 -4.03 14.10 -1.05
C LEU A 52 -3.17 13.16 -1.89
N ILE A 53 -3.61 11.92 -2.05
CA ILE A 53 -2.96 10.90 -2.86
C ILE A 53 -3.92 10.50 -3.97
N ARG A 54 -3.46 10.59 -5.21
CA ARG A 54 -4.17 10.15 -6.42
C ARG A 54 -3.43 8.98 -7.05
N PHE A 55 -4.16 7.99 -7.52
CA PHE A 55 -3.58 6.79 -8.13
C PHE A 55 -4.48 6.26 -9.25
N TYR A 56 -3.96 5.31 -10.04
CA TYR A 56 -4.73 4.60 -11.05
C TYR A 56 -5.18 3.25 -10.51
N ILE A 57 -6.50 3.03 -10.44
CA ILE A 57 -7.11 1.81 -9.91
C ILE A 57 -6.70 0.62 -10.78
N ASP A 58 -6.15 -0.43 -10.14
CA ASP A 58 -5.72 -1.68 -10.78
C ASP A 58 -4.81 -1.47 -12.01
N GLY A 59 -3.98 -0.41 -12.01
CA GLY A 59 -3.14 -0.05 -13.14
C GLY A 59 -3.90 0.35 -14.40
N SER A 60 -5.21 0.56 -14.29
CA SER A 60 -6.12 0.94 -15.37
C SER A 60 -6.01 2.43 -15.74
N HIS A 61 -6.96 2.91 -16.54
CA HIS A 61 -7.11 4.34 -16.81
C HIS A 61 -8.03 5.05 -15.80
N HIS A 62 -8.56 4.32 -14.81
CA HIS A 62 -9.47 4.88 -13.80
C HIS A 62 -8.69 5.47 -12.64
N ILE A 63 -8.90 6.75 -12.39
CA ILE A 63 -8.28 7.42 -11.24
C ILE A 63 -9.09 7.20 -9.97
N GLY A 64 -8.37 7.05 -8.86
CA GLY A 64 -8.89 7.04 -7.51
C GLY A 64 -8.09 7.98 -6.62
N TYR A 65 -8.67 8.30 -5.48
CA TYR A 65 -8.03 9.08 -4.43
C TYR A 65 -8.08 8.29 -3.13
N MET A 66 -7.01 8.35 -2.34
CA MET A 66 -7.07 7.86 -0.96
C MET A 66 -7.87 8.83 -0.11
N GLN A 67 -8.41 8.36 1.03
CA GLN A 67 -8.93 9.27 2.03
C GLN A 67 -7.90 10.35 2.34
N PRO A 68 -8.24 11.66 2.28
CA PRO A 68 -7.32 12.73 2.62
C PRO A 68 -6.77 12.59 4.05
N LEU A 69 -5.47 12.80 4.25
CA LEU A 69 -4.78 12.67 5.52
C LEU A 69 -4.38 14.04 6.07
N GLY A 70 -4.91 14.42 7.20
CA GLY A 70 -4.68 15.70 7.86
C GLY A 70 -5.49 15.80 9.15
N GLU A 71 -5.43 16.95 9.79
CA GLU A 71 -6.22 17.23 10.99
C GLU A 71 -7.57 17.85 10.62
N GLY A 72 -8.65 17.34 11.23
CA GLY A 72 -10.00 17.88 11.06
C GLY A 72 -10.83 17.14 10.03
N ASP A 73 -11.87 17.81 9.54
CA ASP A 73 -12.83 17.27 8.58
C ASP A 73 -12.39 17.53 7.15
N PHE A 74 -12.04 16.47 6.44
CA PHE A 74 -11.59 16.54 5.03
C PHE A 74 -12.73 16.69 4.03
N THR A 75 -13.98 16.58 4.43
CA THR A 75 -15.11 16.52 3.48
C THR A 75 -15.29 17.79 2.67
N HIS A 76 -14.82 18.93 3.18
CA HIS A 76 -14.81 20.20 2.42
C HIS A 76 -13.89 20.17 1.18
N LEU A 77 -12.93 19.21 1.10
CA LEU A 77 -12.06 19.03 -0.06
C LEU A 77 -12.72 18.20 -1.19
N ILE A 78 -13.82 17.49 -0.90
CA ILE A 78 -14.51 16.64 -1.88
C ILE A 78 -14.88 17.38 -3.16
N PRO A 79 -15.42 18.61 -3.15
CA PRO A 79 -15.71 19.34 -4.38
C PRO A 79 -14.48 19.62 -5.25
N ARG A 80 -13.30 19.80 -4.62
CA ARG A 80 -12.03 19.98 -5.34
C ARG A 80 -11.53 18.68 -5.95
N LEU A 81 -11.63 17.57 -5.22
CA LEU A 81 -11.31 16.24 -5.74
C LEU A 81 -12.23 15.88 -6.91
N GLU A 82 -13.52 16.21 -6.79
CA GLU A 82 -14.48 16.01 -7.88
C GLU A 82 -14.15 16.85 -9.12
N ALA A 83 -13.71 18.08 -8.93
CA ALA A 83 -13.30 18.95 -10.03
C ALA A 83 -12.04 18.39 -10.73
N ASP A 84 -11.04 17.85 -9.99
CA ASP A 84 -9.87 17.20 -10.55
C ASP A 84 -10.24 15.92 -11.32
N ALA A 85 -11.09 15.07 -10.75
CA ALA A 85 -11.58 13.86 -11.42
C ALA A 85 -12.35 14.20 -12.71
N ARG A 86 -13.22 15.19 -12.67
CA ARG A 86 -14.00 15.67 -13.81
C ARG A 86 -13.11 16.26 -14.91
N ALA A 87 -12.04 16.96 -14.55
CA ALA A 87 -11.06 17.47 -15.51
C ALA A 87 -10.35 16.33 -16.26
N ALA A 88 -10.22 15.16 -15.63
CA ALA A 88 -9.72 13.92 -16.26
C ALA A 88 -10.83 13.10 -16.96
N GLY A 89 -12.05 13.63 -17.07
CA GLY A 89 -13.20 12.96 -17.70
C GLY A 89 -13.78 11.80 -16.88
N GLN A 90 -13.61 11.79 -15.55
CA GLN A 90 -13.99 10.66 -14.72
C GLN A 90 -14.83 11.07 -13.50
N PRO A 91 -15.66 10.17 -12.97
CA PRO A 91 -16.32 10.39 -11.69
C PRO A 91 -15.29 10.31 -10.53
N LEU A 92 -15.58 11.04 -9.46
CA LEU A 92 -14.79 10.92 -8.22
C LEU A 92 -14.94 9.52 -7.62
N ARG A 93 -13.80 8.93 -7.26
CA ARG A 93 -13.69 7.68 -6.49
C ARG A 93 -12.71 7.88 -5.34
N ILE A 94 -13.18 7.70 -4.12
CA ILE A 94 -12.33 7.73 -2.91
C ILE A 94 -12.28 6.33 -2.34
N SER A 95 -11.06 5.80 -2.17
CA SER A 95 -10.78 4.48 -1.60
C SER A 95 -10.14 4.60 -0.22
N GLY A 96 -10.20 3.51 0.56
CA GLY A 96 -9.55 3.44 1.87
C GLY A 96 -10.22 4.34 2.92
N LEU A 97 -11.51 4.64 2.77
CA LEU A 97 -12.26 5.37 3.80
C LEU A 97 -12.33 4.55 5.09
N THR A 98 -11.95 5.18 6.20
CA THR A 98 -12.26 4.62 7.53
C THR A 98 -13.77 4.64 7.79
N PRO A 99 -14.27 3.87 8.78
CA PRO A 99 -15.67 3.96 9.17
C PRO A 99 -16.11 5.40 9.52
N GLU A 100 -15.25 6.15 10.20
CA GLU A 100 -15.47 7.55 10.58
C GLU A 100 -15.47 8.47 9.35
N GLY A 101 -14.51 8.27 8.45
CA GLY A 101 -14.44 8.99 7.16
C GLY A 101 -15.66 8.73 6.29
N ALA A 102 -16.08 7.47 6.18
CA ALA A 102 -17.30 7.09 5.46
C ALA A 102 -18.56 7.75 6.08
N ALA A 103 -18.64 7.80 7.42
CA ALA A 103 -19.74 8.48 8.10
C ALA A 103 -19.72 10.00 7.88
N ALA A 104 -18.52 10.61 7.86
CA ALA A 104 -18.38 12.04 7.55
C ALA A 104 -18.84 12.35 6.13
N VAL A 105 -18.38 11.56 5.15
CA VAL A 105 -18.81 11.71 3.74
C VAL A 105 -20.33 11.57 3.60
N ARG A 106 -20.96 10.56 4.23
CA ARG A 106 -22.44 10.42 4.17
C ARG A 106 -23.20 11.62 4.72
N ARG A 107 -22.66 12.27 5.77
CA ARG A 107 -23.30 13.46 6.34
C ARG A 107 -23.15 14.68 5.47
N ALA A 108 -21.96 14.92 4.94
CA ALA A 108 -21.66 16.12 4.17
C ALA A 108 -22.10 16.02 2.70
N HIS A 109 -22.08 14.82 2.16
CA HIS A 109 -22.31 14.51 0.75
C HIS A 109 -23.20 13.26 0.59
N PRO A 110 -24.48 13.35 0.95
CA PRO A 110 -25.40 12.20 0.92
C PRO A 110 -25.67 11.65 -0.49
N GLU A 111 -25.30 12.39 -1.52
CA GLU A 111 -25.39 11.98 -2.92
C GLU A 111 -24.37 10.90 -3.32
N PHE A 112 -23.29 10.71 -2.55
CA PHE A 112 -22.29 9.69 -2.86
C PHE A 112 -22.71 8.29 -2.39
N GLY A 113 -22.58 7.32 -3.29
CA GLY A 113 -22.67 5.90 -2.94
C GLY A 113 -21.42 5.44 -2.19
N ILE A 114 -21.59 4.77 -1.05
CA ILE A 114 -20.49 4.19 -0.26
C ILE A 114 -20.75 2.70 -0.10
N TRP A 115 -19.78 1.90 -0.50
CA TRP A 115 -19.83 0.44 -0.38
C TRP A 115 -18.53 -0.12 0.21
N ARG A 116 -18.64 -1.28 0.81
CA ARG A 116 -17.50 -2.05 1.32
C ARG A 116 -17.10 -3.10 0.30
N ASN A 117 -15.81 -3.20 0.02
CA ASN A 117 -15.26 -4.28 -0.79
C ASN A 117 -14.25 -5.08 0.03
N ARG A 118 -14.58 -6.35 0.33
CA ARG A 118 -13.76 -7.24 1.15
C ARG A 118 -12.41 -7.55 0.51
N ASP A 119 -12.32 -7.56 -0.80
CA ASP A 119 -11.10 -7.92 -1.54
C ASP A 119 -9.98 -6.89 -1.37
N TYR A 120 -10.35 -5.65 -0.98
CA TYR A 120 -9.39 -4.56 -0.72
C TYR A 120 -9.13 -4.30 0.77
N GLU A 121 -9.51 -5.23 1.66
CA GLU A 121 -9.29 -5.06 3.09
C GLU A 121 -7.95 -5.66 3.53
N ASP A 122 -7.15 -4.87 4.26
CA ASP A 122 -5.91 -5.33 4.87
C ASP A 122 -6.14 -6.27 6.07
N TYR A 123 -5.24 -7.23 6.23
CA TYR A 123 -5.15 -8.03 7.44
C TYR A 123 -4.31 -7.30 8.49
N VAL A 124 -4.96 -6.82 9.54
CA VAL A 124 -4.31 -6.11 10.64
C VAL A 124 -4.10 -7.03 11.83
N TYR A 125 -2.86 -7.16 12.28
CA TYR A 125 -2.47 -7.96 13.43
C TYR A 125 -1.69 -7.12 14.44
N ARG A 126 -1.83 -7.45 15.73
CA ARG A 126 -0.89 -6.95 16.73
C ARG A 126 0.46 -7.63 16.52
N ALA A 127 1.55 -6.89 16.58
CA ALA A 127 2.90 -7.42 16.38
C ALA A 127 3.23 -8.53 17.40
N ASP A 128 2.81 -8.37 18.67
CA ASP A 128 3.03 -9.37 19.71
C ASP A 128 2.27 -10.67 19.44
N ASP A 129 1.09 -10.60 18.86
CA ASP A 129 0.32 -11.78 18.47
C ASP A 129 1.05 -12.59 17.39
N LEU A 130 1.64 -11.91 16.40
CA LEU A 130 2.41 -12.59 15.35
C LEU A 130 3.76 -13.10 15.84
N ARG A 131 4.41 -12.38 16.76
CA ARG A 131 5.68 -12.79 17.36
C ARG A 131 5.53 -14.05 18.20
N ASN A 132 4.48 -14.12 19.00
CA ASN A 132 4.29 -15.18 20.00
C ASN A 132 3.38 -16.31 19.51
N LEU A 133 2.48 -16.03 18.58
CA LEU A 133 1.47 -16.96 18.04
C LEU A 133 0.71 -17.74 19.13
N THR A 134 0.43 -17.12 20.27
CA THR A 134 -0.22 -17.76 21.42
C THR A 134 -1.71 -17.98 21.19
N GLY A 135 -2.23 -19.05 21.80
CA GLY A 135 -3.65 -19.36 21.80
C GLY A 135 -4.13 -20.17 20.58
N ARG A 136 -5.39 -20.62 20.66
CA ARG A 136 -6.02 -21.51 19.68
C ARG A 136 -6.17 -20.87 18.31
N ARG A 137 -6.40 -19.55 18.26
CA ARG A 137 -6.54 -18.76 17.01
C ARG A 137 -5.33 -18.90 16.09
N TYR A 138 -4.11 -19.02 16.66
CA TYR A 138 -2.88 -19.11 15.89
C TYR A 138 -2.36 -20.53 15.69
N GLN A 139 -3.11 -21.55 16.14
CA GLN A 139 -2.73 -22.96 15.93
C GLN A 139 -2.42 -23.31 14.46
N PRO A 140 -3.21 -22.87 13.47
CA PRO A 140 -2.89 -23.14 12.07
C PRO A 140 -1.53 -22.56 11.64
N LYS A 141 -1.19 -21.34 12.10
CA LYS A 141 0.11 -20.72 11.79
C LYS A 141 1.27 -21.49 12.41
N ARG A 142 1.16 -21.89 13.68
CA ARG A 142 2.17 -22.76 14.34
C ARG A 142 2.32 -24.10 13.60
N ASN A 143 1.23 -24.71 13.16
CA ASN A 143 1.28 -25.97 12.42
C ASN A 143 2.02 -25.81 11.08
N HIS A 144 1.88 -24.67 10.39
CA HIS A 144 2.66 -24.38 9.18
C HIS A 144 4.14 -24.25 9.47
N ILE A 145 4.52 -23.52 10.53
CA ILE A 145 5.91 -23.37 10.96
C ILE A 145 6.51 -24.73 11.30
N ASN A 146 5.86 -25.49 12.19
CA ASN A 146 6.36 -26.82 12.61
C ASN A 146 6.54 -27.78 11.41
N ARG A 147 5.67 -27.69 10.42
CA ARG A 147 5.76 -28.52 9.21
C ARG A 147 6.93 -28.10 8.34
N PHE A 148 7.17 -26.81 8.21
CA PHE A 148 8.34 -26.28 7.50
C PHE A 148 9.64 -26.69 8.19
N GLU A 149 9.76 -26.50 9.49
CA GLU A 149 10.93 -26.87 10.30
C GLU A 149 11.21 -28.37 10.28
N ALA A 150 10.18 -29.21 10.18
CA ALA A 150 10.34 -30.65 10.07
C ALA A 150 10.76 -31.13 8.66
N ALA A 151 10.49 -30.32 7.62
CA ALA A 151 10.73 -30.70 6.23
C ALA A 151 12.03 -30.14 5.65
N TYR A 152 12.53 -29.04 6.17
CA TYR A 152 13.64 -28.29 5.60
C TYR A 152 14.71 -28.01 6.65
N ASP A 153 15.97 -28.17 6.25
CA ASP A 153 17.11 -27.58 6.93
C ASP A 153 17.30 -26.17 6.37
N TYR A 154 17.11 -25.17 7.22
CA TYR A 154 17.07 -23.78 6.79
C TYR A 154 17.91 -22.88 7.69
N ARG A 155 18.28 -21.72 7.16
CA ARG A 155 18.94 -20.65 7.88
C ARG A 155 18.18 -19.35 7.62
N TYR A 156 17.86 -18.62 8.69
CA TYR A 156 17.33 -17.27 8.60
C TYR A 156 18.49 -16.28 8.47
N GLU A 157 18.43 -15.41 7.48
CA GLU A 157 19.35 -14.29 7.32
C GLU A 157 18.59 -12.97 7.28
N GLU A 158 19.16 -11.92 7.89
CA GLU A 158 18.61 -10.57 7.75
C GLU A 158 18.78 -10.11 6.30
N LEU A 159 17.69 -9.60 5.72
CA LEU A 159 17.68 -9.14 4.34
C LEU A 159 18.55 -7.89 4.20
N THR A 160 19.46 -7.93 3.26
CA THR A 160 20.33 -6.82 2.89
C THR A 160 20.33 -6.63 1.38
N PRO A 161 20.77 -5.47 0.85
CA PRO A 161 20.91 -5.28 -0.60
C PRO A 161 21.80 -6.32 -1.28
N ALA A 162 22.74 -6.92 -0.55
CA ALA A 162 23.61 -7.98 -1.10
C ALA A 162 22.84 -9.26 -1.47
N LEU A 163 21.70 -9.52 -0.83
CA LEU A 163 20.82 -10.66 -1.14
C LEU A 163 19.83 -10.38 -2.30
N ALA A 164 19.79 -9.15 -2.80
CA ALA A 164 18.87 -8.77 -3.87
C ALA A 164 18.96 -9.68 -5.11
N PRO A 165 20.15 -10.06 -5.63
CA PRO A 165 20.26 -10.96 -6.79
C PRO A 165 19.59 -12.32 -6.55
N GLU A 166 19.73 -12.88 -5.34
CA GLU A 166 19.15 -14.18 -4.97
C GLU A 166 17.62 -14.06 -4.83
N CYS A 167 17.14 -13.02 -4.17
CA CYS A 167 15.69 -12.76 -4.05
C CYS A 167 15.04 -12.58 -5.42
N MET A 168 15.67 -11.81 -6.31
CA MET A 168 15.20 -11.60 -7.68
C MET A 168 15.30 -12.87 -8.55
N ARG A 169 16.26 -13.77 -8.26
CA ARG A 169 16.34 -15.09 -8.89
C ARG A 169 15.17 -15.96 -8.47
N LEU A 170 14.89 -16.05 -7.17
CA LEU A 170 13.79 -16.81 -6.62
C LEU A 170 12.42 -16.33 -7.18
N GLU A 171 12.23 -15.02 -7.26
CA GLU A 171 11.03 -14.44 -7.87
C GLU A 171 10.86 -14.89 -9.33
N ARG A 172 11.93 -14.83 -10.12
CA ARG A 172 11.87 -15.29 -11.53
C ARG A 172 11.55 -16.77 -11.66
N GLU A 173 12.14 -17.62 -10.80
CA GLU A 173 11.87 -19.06 -10.78
C GLU A 173 10.41 -19.35 -10.39
N TRP A 174 9.92 -18.68 -9.36
CA TRP A 174 8.53 -18.79 -8.93
C TRP A 174 7.57 -18.36 -10.05
N ARG A 175 7.84 -17.25 -10.69
CA ARG A 175 7.04 -16.72 -11.81
C ARG A 175 7.01 -17.65 -13.01
N ALA A 176 8.12 -18.29 -13.36
CA ALA A 176 8.20 -19.22 -14.48
C ALA A 176 7.23 -20.42 -14.34
N GLY A 177 6.81 -20.75 -13.12
CA GLY A 177 5.79 -21.74 -12.83
C GLY A 177 4.34 -21.23 -12.79
N HIS A 178 4.10 -19.91 -13.01
CA HIS A 178 2.81 -19.26 -12.82
C HIS A 178 2.42 -18.39 -14.02
N ASP A 179 2.12 -19.00 -15.15
CA ASP A 179 1.88 -18.32 -16.45
C ASP A 179 0.63 -17.42 -16.53
N SER A 180 -0.28 -17.47 -15.55
CA SER A 180 -1.63 -16.89 -15.68
C SER A 180 -1.74 -15.36 -15.46
N HIS A 181 -0.70 -14.69 -14.93
CA HIS A 181 -0.75 -13.26 -14.56
C HIS A 181 0.52 -12.47 -14.94
N ALA A 182 1.03 -12.66 -16.13
CA ALA A 182 2.34 -12.14 -16.56
C ALA A 182 2.52 -10.61 -16.38
N ALA A 183 1.46 -9.81 -16.55
CA ALA A 183 1.53 -8.36 -16.40
C ALA A 183 1.65 -7.92 -14.93
N GLU A 184 0.88 -8.54 -14.03
CA GLU A 184 0.91 -8.30 -12.59
C GLU A 184 2.25 -8.72 -11.98
N LEU A 185 2.72 -9.92 -12.33
CA LEU A 185 4.03 -10.43 -11.92
C LEU A 185 5.18 -9.54 -12.40
N THR A 186 5.05 -8.92 -13.58
CA THR A 186 6.05 -7.96 -14.08
C THR A 186 6.02 -6.65 -13.29
N ALA A 187 4.84 -6.21 -12.83
CA ALA A 187 4.69 -5.04 -11.97
C ALA A 187 5.31 -5.28 -10.60
N GLU A 188 5.07 -6.45 -10.00
CA GLU A 188 5.66 -6.88 -8.73
C GLU A 188 7.19 -6.94 -8.80
N GLN A 189 7.75 -7.55 -9.85
CA GLN A 189 9.19 -7.58 -10.06
C GLN A 189 9.82 -6.19 -10.11
N ARG A 190 9.17 -5.25 -10.80
CA ARG A 190 9.63 -3.85 -10.85
C ARG A 190 9.57 -3.19 -9.48
N ALA A 191 8.51 -3.44 -8.71
CA ALA A 191 8.37 -2.90 -7.36
C ALA A 191 9.44 -3.48 -6.42
N MET A 192 9.71 -4.78 -6.48
CA MET A 192 10.80 -5.43 -5.74
C MET A 192 12.17 -4.86 -6.12
N GLN A 193 12.46 -4.70 -7.40
CA GLN A 193 13.72 -4.10 -7.85
C GLN A 193 13.91 -2.69 -7.29
N ARG A 194 12.88 -1.83 -7.39
CA ARG A 194 12.92 -0.48 -6.80
C ARG A 194 13.13 -0.50 -5.28
N ALA A 195 12.54 -1.47 -4.60
CA ALA A 195 12.73 -1.65 -3.17
C ALA A 195 14.19 -1.98 -2.83
N PHE A 196 14.84 -2.86 -3.58
CA PHE A 196 16.25 -3.20 -3.37
C PHE A 196 17.18 -2.06 -3.79
N ASP A 197 16.91 -1.37 -4.88
CA ASP A 197 17.72 -0.25 -5.37
C ASP A 197 17.77 0.91 -4.36
N HIS A 198 16.72 1.05 -3.54
CA HIS A 198 16.57 2.12 -2.54
C HIS A 198 16.34 1.59 -1.12
N PHE A 199 16.90 0.40 -0.82
CA PHE A 199 16.65 -0.31 0.43
C PHE A 199 16.94 0.53 1.68
N GLY A 200 18.06 1.25 1.67
CA GLY A 200 18.48 2.11 2.78
C GLY A 200 17.62 3.37 2.92
N GLU A 201 17.37 4.07 1.81
CA GLU A 201 16.59 5.31 1.78
C GLU A 201 15.12 5.07 2.16
N LEU A 202 14.59 3.90 1.80
CA LEU A 202 13.25 3.47 2.18
C LEU A 202 13.17 2.90 3.60
N GLU A 203 14.31 2.74 4.30
CA GLU A 203 14.42 2.18 5.66
C GLU A 203 13.81 0.76 5.74
N LEU A 204 13.98 -0.03 4.69
CA LEU A 204 13.40 -1.37 4.62
C LEU A 204 14.12 -2.33 5.57
N ARG A 205 13.35 -3.30 6.06
CA ARG A 205 13.83 -4.43 6.86
C ARG A 205 13.11 -5.69 6.42
N GLY A 206 13.80 -6.80 6.47
CA GLY A 206 13.22 -8.09 6.08
C GLY A 206 14.13 -9.25 6.48
N GLY A 207 13.70 -10.44 6.14
CA GLY A 207 14.45 -11.66 6.31
C GLY A 207 14.27 -12.60 5.13
N ALA A 208 15.29 -13.42 4.90
CA ALA A 208 15.28 -14.50 3.92
C ALA A 208 15.52 -15.84 4.62
N LEU A 209 14.93 -16.89 4.08
CA LEU A 209 15.09 -18.29 4.52
C LEU A 209 15.75 -19.10 3.41
#